data_7acde073874353f791b830c2c4514695
#
_entry.id   7acde073874353f791b830c2c4514695
#
_cell.length_a   1.000
_cell.length_b   1.000
_cell.length_c   1.000
_cell.angle_alpha   90.00
_cell.angle_beta   90.00
_cell.angle_gamma   90.00
#
_symmetry.space_group_name_H-M   'P 1'
#
loop_
_entity.id
_entity.type
_entity.pdbx_description
1 polymer ?
#
loop_
_entity_poly.entity_id
_entity_poly.type
_entity_poly.pdbx_seq_one_letter_code
_entity_poly.pdbx_strand_id
1 'polypeptide(L)'
;MEPFIHLHVHTQYSLLDGQASIDALIDKAQKDGMPAIAVTDHGVMFGIKEFFNKVSKKNGKPLGAIKDYEKELKELKSKTELTSEEQARLEEIPAKIEEEKKKIFKPIFGCECYCARNGRHSKLASQNDRSGWHLIVLAKNLNGYKNLIKMVSLSWTEGFYGRPRIDKELLEKYHEDLIICSACIGGEIPQHILNGRMDKAEESVLWFKNLFGEDYYLEIQRHETHDPNAAQDVYPHQVTANKAILELARKHDIKVIATNDVHFVNAEDAEAHDRLICLSTGKDLDDPNRMRYTKQEWMKTTAEMNTLFSDIPEALSNTLEIADKVEFYSIDHGPIMPTFAIPEDFGTEEGYRRKFTEQELFDEFTRDENGNVVLSEEAAHDKIKKLGGYEKLYRIKLEADYLKKITYDGAKICYGDELNDEVKERLNFELHIMKTMGFPGYFLIVQDFIRAA
;
A
#
# COMPACT_ATOMS: atom_id res chain seq x y z
N MET A 1 -2.97 29.04 14.59
CA MET A 1 -2.36 27.71 14.74
C MET A 1 -2.33 27.12 13.35
N GLU A 2 -1.14 26.79 12.86
CA GLU A 2 -1.00 26.17 11.55
C GLU A 2 -1.55 24.75 11.58
N PRO A 3 -2.29 24.32 10.55
CA PRO A 3 -2.71 22.94 10.44
C PRO A 3 -1.47 22.04 10.23
N PHE A 4 -1.55 20.80 10.74
CA PHE A 4 -0.43 19.88 10.73
C PHE A 4 -0.90 18.44 10.60
N ILE A 5 -0.09 17.57 9.97
CA ILE A 5 -0.24 16.13 9.98
C ILE A 5 1.12 15.45 10.17
N HIS A 6 1.11 14.25 10.77
CA HIS A 6 2.31 13.44 10.88
C HIS A 6 2.61 12.69 9.58
N LEU A 7 3.81 12.88 9.02
CA LEU A 7 4.27 12.27 7.77
C LEU A 7 5.41 11.26 7.97
N HIS A 8 5.99 11.18 9.17
CA HIS A 8 7.05 10.25 9.55
C HIS A 8 6.60 9.52 10.81
N VAL A 9 6.07 8.30 10.63
CA VAL A 9 5.36 7.55 11.69
C VAL A 9 5.67 6.07 11.59
N HIS A 10 6.15 5.50 12.69
CA HIS A 10 6.42 4.08 12.86
C HIS A 10 5.31 3.42 13.67
N THR A 11 4.78 2.33 13.12
CA THR A 11 3.79 1.50 13.82
C THR A 11 4.45 0.29 14.45
N GLN A 12 3.64 -0.55 15.09
CA GLN A 12 4.07 -1.88 15.58
C GLN A 12 4.67 -2.77 14.48
N TYR A 13 4.55 -2.40 13.21
CA TYR A 13 5.15 -3.11 12.08
C TYR A 13 6.58 -2.65 11.76
N SER A 14 7.08 -1.58 12.38
CA SER A 14 8.51 -1.32 12.57
C SER A 14 9.01 -2.25 13.68
N LEU A 15 9.19 -3.54 13.32
CA LEU A 15 9.33 -4.64 14.28
C LEU A 15 10.44 -4.41 15.29
N LEU A 16 10.10 -4.53 16.58
CA LEU A 16 10.97 -4.30 17.73
C LEU A 16 11.52 -2.86 17.82
N ASP A 17 10.83 -1.89 17.18
CA ASP A 17 11.17 -0.47 17.23
C ASP A 17 9.91 0.37 17.48
N GLY A 18 8.92 0.37 16.56
CA GLY A 18 7.65 1.05 16.77
C GLY A 18 6.77 0.37 17.82
N GLN A 19 6.26 1.13 18.78
CA GLN A 19 5.30 0.66 19.80
C GLN A 19 3.86 1.05 19.47
N ALA A 20 3.67 2.04 18.58
CA ALA A 20 2.36 2.61 18.27
C ALA A 20 1.47 1.63 17.49
N SER A 21 0.26 1.34 18.00
CA SER A 21 -0.73 0.60 17.24
C SER A 21 -1.41 1.48 16.20
N ILE A 22 -1.76 0.90 15.05
CA ILE A 22 -2.44 1.62 13.95
C ILE A 22 -3.76 2.25 14.42
N ASP A 23 -4.57 1.54 15.22
CA ASP A 23 -5.83 2.09 15.76
C ASP A 23 -5.60 3.34 16.60
N ALA A 24 -4.65 3.27 17.54
CA ALA A 24 -4.39 4.37 18.45
C ALA A 24 -3.84 5.61 17.72
N LEU A 25 -3.02 5.41 16.69
CA LEU A 25 -2.53 6.50 15.82
C LEU A 25 -3.68 7.19 15.09
N ILE A 26 -4.57 6.40 14.44
CA ILE A 26 -5.73 6.93 13.71
C ILE A 26 -6.67 7.67 14.67
N ASP A 27 -6.97 7.08 15.83
CA ASP A 27 -7.89 7.68 16.81
C ASP A 27 -7.34 9.00 17.35
N LYS A 28 -6.06 9.06 17.65
CA LYS A 28 -5.41 10.29 18.14
C LYS A 28 -5.36 11.37 17.06
N ALA A 29 -5.01 11.01 15.80
CA ALA A 29 -5.02 11.94 14.68
C ALA A 29 -6.41 12.56 14.47
N GLN A 30 -7.46 11.72 14.42
CA GLN A 30 -8.84 12.20 14.24
C GLN A 30 -9.32 13.05 15.42
N LYS A 31 -8.98 12.67 16.66
CA LYS A 31 -9.34 13.43 17.86
C LYS A 31 -8.67 14.81 17.88
N ASP A 32 -7.44 14.92 17.38
CA ASP A 32 -6.71 16.18 17.23
C ASP A 32 -7.17 17.01 16.02
N GLY A 33 -8.08 16.49 15.19
CA GLY A 33 -8.59 17.18 14.01
C GLY A 33 -7.67 17.13 12.79
N MET A 34 -6.69 16.25 12.77
CA MET A 34 -5.82 16.03 11.60
C MET A 34 -6.65 15.40 10.46
N PRO A 35 -6.59 15.92 9.22
CA PRO A 35 -7.33 15.35 8.11
C PRO A 35 -6.70 14.08 7.51
N ALA A 36 -5.45 13.80 7.85
CA ALA A 36 -4.66 12.68 7.34
C ALA A 36 -3.57 12.25 8.32
N ILE A 37 -3.00 11.08 8.11
CA ILE A 37 -1.76 10.61 8.75
C ILE A 37 -1.02 9.69 7.77
N ALA A 38 0.31 9.69 7.81
CA ALA A 38 1.12 8.72 7.09
C ALA A 38 1.48 7.53 7.99
N VAL A 39 1.80 6.39 7.34
CA VAL A 39 2.52 5.26 7.94
C VAL A 39 3.77 5.04 7.11
N THR A 40 4.94 5.04 7.78
CA THR A 40 6.26 5.00 7.15
C THR A 40 7.20 4.04 7.88
N ASP A 41 6.77 2.79 8.08
CA ASP A 41 7.54 1.78 8.80
C ASP A 41 8.92 1.52 8.19
N HIS A 42 9.89 1.10 9.02
CA HIS A 42 11.28 0.84 8.65
C HIS A 42 11.45 -0.26 7.61
N GLY A 43 11.68 0.09 6.36
CA GLY A 43 12.01 -0.83 5.26
C GLY A 43 10.92 -1.85 4.93
N VAL A 44 9.69 -1.67 5.43
CA VAL A 44 8.56 -2.59 5.23
C VAL A 44 7.25 -1.85 5.00
N MET A 45 6.27 -2.56 4.45
CA MET A 45 4.91 -2.07 4.21
C MET A 45 3.86 -3.03 4.81
N PHE A 46 4.22 -3.78 5.86
CA PHE A 46 3.38 -4.85 6.41
C PHE A 46 2.07 -4.34 7.01
N GLY A 47 2.07 -3.15 7.61
CA GLY A 47 0.91 -2.52 8.23
C GLY A 47 -0.06 -1.85 7.25
N ILE A 48 0.32 -1.62 6.00
CA ILE A 48 -0.45 -0.79 5.07
C ILE A 48 -1.86 -1.33 4.81
N LYS A 49 -2.02 -2.65 4.65
CA LYS A 49 -3.36 -3.22 4.42
C LYS A 49 -4.27 -3.10 5.64
N GLU A 50 -3.73 -3.30 6.84
CA GLU A 50 -4.47 -3.06 8.08
C GLU A 50 -4.85 -1.59 8.22
N PHE A 51 -3.92 -0.68 7.98
CA PHE A 51 -4.13 0.76 8.01
C PHE A 51 -5.23 1.19 7.04
N PHE A 52 -5.16 0.76 5.78
CA PHE A 52 -6.20 1.02 4.78
C PHE A 52 -7.58 0.54 5.23
N ASN A 53 -7.68 -0.71 5.71
CA ASN A 53 -8.95 -1.29 6.12
C ASN A 53 -9.58 -0.52 7.30
N LYS A 54 -8.75 -0.14 8.29
CA LYS A 54 -9.22 0.61 9.48
C LYS A 54 -9.69 2.01 9.09
N VAL A 55 -8.93 2.73 8.26
CA VAL A 55 -9.33 4.04 7.76
C VAL A 55 -10.58 3.95 6.88
N SER A 56 -10.67 2.97 5.98
CA SER A 56 -11.85 2.77 5.14
C SER A 56 -13.11 2.51 5.97
N LYS A 57 -12.99 1.73 7.05
CA LYS A 57 -14.10 1.50 7.98
C LYS A 57 -14.56 2.79 8.68
N LYS A 58 -13.61 3.64 9.10
CA LYS A 58 -13.92 4.95 9.73
C LYS A 58 -14.55 5.92 8.73
N ASN A 59 -14.14 5.88 7.49
CA ASN A 59 -14.70 6.66 6.39
C ASN A 59 -16.00 6.08 5.80
N GLY A 60 -16.57 5.03 6.37
CA GLY A 60 -17.72 4.31 5.82
C GLY A 60 -18.93 5.19 5.53
N LYS A 61 -19.22 6.19 6.39
CA LYS A 61 -20.34 7.12 6.20
C LYS A 61 -20.13 8.06 5.01
N PRO A 62 -19.05 8.87 4.92
CA PRO A 62 -18.82 9.75 3.78
C PRO A 62 -18.63 8.96 2.48
N LEU A 63 -17.95 7.82 2.48
CA LEU A 63 -17.78 6.97 1.30
C LEU A 63 -19.10 6.38 0.81
N GLY A 64 -19.99 5.98 1.75
CA GLY A 64 -21.34 5.52 1.43
C GLY A 64 -22.17 6.62 0.77
N ALA A 65 -22.18 7.83 1.34
CA ALA A 65 -22.88 8.97 0.78
C ALA A 65 -22.37 9.34 -0.62
N ILE A 66 -21.04 9.36 -0.83
CA ILE A 66 -20.44 9.62 -2.16
C ILE A 66 -20.93 8.58 -3.17
N LYS A 67 -20.89 7.30 -2.82
CA LYS A 67 -21.34 6.21 -3.71
C LYS A 67 -22.82 6.35 -4.09
N ASP A 68 -23.67 6.72 -3.14
CA ASP A 68 -25.09 6.94 -3.38
C ASP A 68 -25.31 8.14 -4.32
N TYR A 69 -24.60 9.26 -4.10
CA TYR A 69 -24.64 10.41 -4.99
C TYR A 69 -24.10 10.10 -6.39
N GLU A 70 -23.01 9.35 -6.53
CA GLU A 70 -22.48 8.94 -7.83
C GLU A 70 -23.45 8.04 -8.60
N LYS A 71 -24.16 7.15 -7.90
CA LYS A 71 -25.21 6.30 -8.48
C LYS A 71 -26.38 7.16 -8.96
N GLU A 72 -26.90 8.07 -8.12
CA GLU A 72 -27.96 9.01 -8.47
C GLU A 72 -27.57 9.89 -9.67
N LEU A 73 -26.34 10.40 -9.67
CA LEU A 73 -25.79 11.20 -10.76
C LEU A 73 -25.77 10.43 -12.10
N LYS A 74 -25.40 9.14 -12.06
CA LYS A 74 -25.37 8.28 -13.23
C LYS A 74 -26.78 7.98 -13.74
N GLU A 75 -27.73 7.73 -12.84
CA GLU A 75 -29.15 7.51 -13.19
C GLU A 75 -29.75 8.76 -13.84
N LEU A 76 -29.53 9.95 -13.27
CA LEU A 76 -30.00 11.20 -13.84
C LEU A 76 -29.39 11.48 -15.22
N LYS A 77 -28.09 11.27 -15.39
CA LYS A 77 -27.39 11.45 -16.68
C LYS A 77 -27.84 10.47 -17.78
N SER A 78 -28.42 9.34 -17.41
CA SER A 78 -28.91 8.33 -18.38
C SER A 78 -30.34 8.64 -18.92
N LYS A 79 -31.06 9.58 -18.31
CA LYS A 79 -32.42 9.98 -18.75
C LYS A 79 -32.36 10.88 -19.97
N THR A 80 -33.28 10.64 -20.91
CA THR A 80 -33.43 11.44 -22.13
C THR A 80 -34.10 12.78 -21.86
N GLU A 81 -35.00 12.85 -20.87
CA GLU A 81 -35.67 14.07 -20.42
C GLU A 81 -35.63 14.14 -18.91
N LEU A 82 -35.35 15.31 -18.36
CA LEU A 82 -35.30 15.59 -16.94
C LEU A 82 -36.41 16.57 -16.57
N THR A 83 -37.05 16.34 -15.42
CA THR A 83 -37.91 17.36 -14.80
C THR A 83 -37.07 18.53 -14.26
N SER A 84 -37.72 19.66 -13.97
CA SER A 84 -37.02 20.81 -13.37
C SER A 84 -36.36 20.49 -12.02
N GLU A 85 -36.98 19.61 -11.22
CA GLU A 85 -36.40 19.15 -9.94
C GLU A 85 -35.19 18.24 -10.16
N GLU A 86 -35.25 17.34 -11.14
CA GLU A 86 -34.13 16.47 -11.51
C GLU A 86 -32.95 17.24 -12.09
N GLN A 87 -33.22 18.30 -12.86
CA GLN A 87 -32.18 19.18 -13.37
C GLN A 87 -31.47 19.92 -12.22
N ALA A 88 -32.21 20.50 -11.28
CA ALA A 88 -31.66 21.14 -10.10
C ALA A 88 -30.82 20.14 -9.25
N ARG A 89 -31.30 18.90 -9.12
CA ARG A 89 -30.61 17.84 -8.39
C ARG A 89 -29.30 17.43 -9.09
N LEU A 90 -29.30 17.34 -10.41
CA LEU A 90 -28.10 17.06 -11.23
C LEU A 90 -27.01 18.11 -11.02
N GLU A 91 -27.39 19.38 -10.84
CA GLU A 91 -26.47 20.48 -10.59
C GLU A 91 -25.96 20.51 -9.12
N GLU A 92 -26.77 20.07 -8.15
CA GLU A 92 -26.43 20.04 -6.72
C GLU A 92 -25.48 18.91 -6.33
N ILE A 93 -25.64 17.70 -6.91
CA ILE A 93 -24.92 16.48 -6.51
C ILE A 93 -23.40 16.65 -6.52
N PRO A 94 -22.75 17.27 -7.53
CA PRO A 94 -21.31 17.46 -7.53
C PRO A 94 -20.79 18.22 -6.30
N ALA A 95 -21.51 19.27 -5.87
CA ALA A 95 -21.13 20.02 -4.68
C ALA A 95 -21.28 19.18 -3.39
N LYS A 96 -22.30 18.33 -3.30
CA LYS A 96 -22.48 17.39 -2.18
C LYS A 96 -21.39 16.32 -2.13
N ILE A 97 -20.97 15.81 -3.28
CA ILE A 97 -19.84 14.89 -3.35
C ILE A 97 -18.57 15.56 -2.83
N GLU A 98 -18.28 16.80 -3.23
CA GLU A 98 -17.11 17.52 -2.73
C GLU A 98 -17.20 17.84 -1.23
N GLU A 99 -18.39 18.09 -0.70
CA GLU A 99 -18.60 18.26 0.74
C GLU A 99 -18.29 16.96 1.52
N GLU A 100 -18.76 15.82 1.02
CA GLU A 100 -18.47 14.52 1.66
C GLU A 100 -16.98 14.14 1.53
N LYS A 101 -16.32 14.45 0.41
CA LYS A 101 -14.87 14.24 0.23
C LYS A 101 -14.04 14.97 1.30
N LYS A 102 -14.46 16.17 1.71
CA LYS A 102 -13.78 16.93 2.77
C LYS A 102 -13.87 16.25 4.16
N LYS A 103 -14.82 15.34 4.37
CA LYS A 103 -14.98 14.59 5.62
C LYS A 103 -14.12 13.31 5.66
N ILE A 104 -13.48 12.95 4.55
CA ILE A 104 -12.64 11.76 4.45
C ILE A 104 -11.34 12.00 5.22
N PHE A 105 -11.07 11.14 6.20
CA PHE A 105 -9.75 11.03 6.80
C PHE A 105 -8.84 10.27 5.84
N LYS A 106 -7.72 10.88 5.42
CA LYS A 106 -6.88 10.36 4.33
C LYS A 106 -5.72 9.51 4.87
N PRO A 107 -5.61 8.24 4.50
CA PRO A 107 -4.41 7.46 4.76
C PRO A 107 -3.33 7.82 3.73
N ILE A 108 -2.11 8.06 4.19
CA ILE A 108 -0.94 8.27 3.33
C ILE A 108 -0.03 7.04 3.48
N PHE A 109 0.16 6.30 2.39
CA PHE A 109 0.97 5.09 2.40
C PHE A 109 2.41 5.42 2.06
N GLY A 110 3.31 5.00 2.92
CA GLY A 110 4.74 5.27 2.78
C GLY A 110 5.60 4.17 3.36
N CYS A 111 6.89 4.42 3.33
CA CYS A 111 7.93 3.59 3.94
C CYS A 111 9.13 4.48 4.24
N GLU A 112 9.74 4.34 5.41
CA GLU A 112 11.08 4.81 5.64
C GLU A 112 12.05 3.80 5.04
N CYS A 113 12.53 4.10 3.84
CA CYS A 113 13.45 3.25 3.11
C CYS A 113 14.90 3.46 3.59
N TYR A 114 15.70 2.41 3.51
CA TYR A 114 17.15 2.50 3.68
C TYR A 114 17.79 2.65 2.29
N CYS A 115 18.46 3.78 2.02
CA CYS A 115 19.11 4.05 0.75
C CYS A 115 20.60 3.70 0.81
N ALA A 116 21.02 2.71 0.03
CA ALA A 116 22.40 2.24 -0.02
C ALA A 116 23.35 3.35 -0.54
N ARG A 117 24.47 3.54 0.17
CA ARG A 117 25.48 4.56 -0.17
C ARG A 117 26.26 4.23 -1.46
N ASN A 118 26.45 2.94 -1.72
CA ASN A 118 27.29 2.42 -2.80
C ASN A 118 26.52 1.45 -3.73
N GLY A 119 25.19 1.64 -3.85
CA GLY A 119 24.30 0.78 -4.59
C GLY A 119 23.88 -0.47 -3.79
N ARG A 120 22.63 -0.93 -4.02
CA ARG A 120 21.98 -2.01 -3.27
C ARG A 120 22.69 -3.36 -3.34
N HIS A 121 23.41 -3.61 -4.42
CA HIS A 121 24.15 -4.86 -4.61
C HIS A 121 25.50 -4.90 -3.88
N SER A 122 26.01 -3.75 -3.43
CA SER A 122 27.26 -3.69 -2.66
C SER A 122 27.07 -4.27 -1.26
N LYS A 123 27.90 -5.27 -0.92
CA LYS A 123 27.91 -5.93 0.39
C LYS A 123 29.30 -5.92 1.04
N LEU A 124 30.13 -4.92 0.65
CA LEU A 124 31.50 -4.80 1.15
C LEU A 124 31.51 -4.23 2.58
N ALA A 125 31.96 -5.03 3.53
CA ALA A 125 32.06 -4.63 4.93
C ALA A 125 32.96 -3.38 5.14
N SER A 126 33.98 -3.20 4.29
CA SER A 126 34.88 -2.04 4.32
C SER A 126 34.20 -0.71 4.01
N GLN A 127 33.03 -0.71 3.38
CA GLN A 127 32.29 0.48 3.02
C GLN A 127 31.27 0.90 4.10
N ASN A 128 31.13 0.12 5.18
CA ASN A 128 30.21 0.37 6.30
C ASN A 128 28.78 0.75 5.87
N ASP A 129 28.23 0.03 4.90
CA ASP A 129 26.93 0.35 4.28
C ASP A 129 25.84 -0.70 4.61
N ARG A 130 25.83 -1.20 5.86
CA ARG A 130 24.88 -2.24 6.27
C ARG A 130 23.46 -1.72 6.48
N SER A 131 23.32 -0.44 6.82
CA SER A 131 22.02 0.19 7.12
C SER A 131 21.53 1.14 6.02
N GLY A 132 22.43 1.71 5.20
CA GLY A 132 22.07 2.79 4.28
C GLY A 132 21.73 4.11 4.99
N TRP A 133 21.19 5.08 4.25
CA TRP A 133 20.61 6.31 4.76
C TRP A 133 19.09 6.20 4.81
N HIS A 134 18.46 6.82 5.78
CA HIS A 134 17.02 6.89 5.89
C HIS A 134 16.44 7.83 4.83
N LEU A 135 15.29 7.46 4.27
CA LEU A 135 14.57 8.24 3.26
C LEU A 135 13.08 7.98 3.37
N ILE A 136 12.29 9.02 3.60
CA ILE A 136 10.83 8.88 3.61
C ILE A 136 10.31 8.91 2.18
N VAL A 137 9.57 7.88 1.80
CA VAL A 137 8.94 7.71 0.49
C VAL A 137 7.44 7.54 0.69
N LEU A 138 6.65 8.46 0.13
CA LEU A 138 5.19 8.47 0.21
C LEU A 138 4.59 8.27 -1.18
N ALA A 139 3.50 7.52 -1.27
CA ALA A 139 2.80 7.28 -2.52
C ALA A 139 1.65 8.29 -2.72
N LYS A 140 1.63 9.02 -3.84
CA LYS A 140 0.58 9.98 -4.16
C LYS A 140 -0.74 9.34 -4.56
N ASN A 141 -0.67 8.22 -5.26
CA ASN A 141 -1.81 7.51 -5.83
C ASN A 141 -1.50 6.01 -5.97
N LEU A 142 -2.41 5.27 -6.61
CA LEU A 142 -2.27 3.82 -6.79
C LEU A 142 -1.03 3.44 -7.62
N ASN A 143 -0.61 4.26 -8.59
CA ASN A 143 0.60 4.01 -9.36
C ASN A 143 1.85 4.18 -8.49
N GLY A 144 1.95 5.28 -7.74
CA GLY A 144 3.02 5.49 -6.76
C GLY A 144 3.08 4.38 -5.70
N TYR A 145 1.92 3.90 -5.23
CA TYR A 145 1.85 2.76 -4.30
C TYR A 145 2.45 1.48 -4.90
N LYS A 146 2.16 1.17 -6.17
CA LYS A 146 2.75 0.02 -6.88
C LYS A 146 4.26 0.18 -7.08
N ASN A 147 4.72 1.39 -7.39
CA ASN A 147 6.15 1.71 -7.51
C ASN A 147 6.87 1.52 -6.18
N LEU A 148 6.27 2.00 -5.08
CA LEU A 148 6.81 1.82 -3.73
C LEU A 148 6.88 0.34 -3.33
N ILE A 149 5.82 -0.45 -3.56
CA ILE A 149 5.83 -1.91 -3.34
C ILE A 149 7.00 -2.55 -4.09
N LYS A 150 7.19 -2.18 -5.37
CA LYS A 150 8.24 -2.75 -6.20
C LYS A 150 9.63 -2.44 -5.64
N MET A 151 9.88 -1.19 -5.24
CA MET A 151 11.15 -0.79 -4.64
C MET A 151 11.42 -1.49 -3.31
N VAL A 152 10.42 -1.52 -2.41
CA VAL A 152 10.54 -2.21 -1.12
C VAL A 152 10.75 -3.71 -1.32
N SER A 153 10.07 -4.36 -2.27
CA SER A 153 10.29 -5.78 -2.57
C SER A 153 11.73 -6.03 -3.08
N LEU A 154 12.23 -5.20 -3.99
CA LEU A 154 13.60 -5.31 -4.50
C LEU A 154 14.65 -5.02 -3.42
N SER A 155 14.36 -4.16 -2.45
CA SER A 155 15.26 -3.92 -1.31
C SER A 155 15.49 -5.19 -0.48
N TRP A 156 14.48 -6.04 -0.36
CA TRP A 156 14.57 -7.32 0.35
C TRP A 156 15.23 -8.42 -0.48
N THR A 157 14.88 -8.53 -1.77
CA THR A 157 15.36 -9.62 -2.63
C THR A 157 16.78 -9.39 -3.18
N GLU A 158 17.13 -8.14 -3.47
CA GLU A 158 18.44 -7.77 -4.06
C GLU A 158 19.30 -6.97 -3.10
N GLY A 159 18.69 -6.05 -2.33
CA GLY A 159 19.40 -5.03 -1.54
C GLY A 159 19.70 -5.43 -0.10
N PHE A 160 19.26 -6.58 0.38
CA PHE A 160 19.42 -6.95 1.79
C PHE A 160 20.88 -7.15 2.18
N TYR A 161 21.34 -6.29 3.11
CA TYR A 161 22.64 -6.42 3.78
C TYR A 161 22.56 -5.77 5.17
N GLY A 162 22.13 -6.55 6.15
CA GLY A 162 21.77 -6.07 7.49
C GLY A 162 20.40 -5.38 7.55
N ARG A 163 20.08 -4.54 6.55
CA ARG A 163 18.78 -3.91 6.32
C ARG A 163 18.39 -4.05 4.85
N PRO A 164 17.08 -4.00 4.51
CA PRO A 164 16.62 -3.98 3.12
C PRO A 164 16.89 -2.61 2.51
N ARG A 165 17.79 -2.52 1.51
CA ARG A 165 18.25 -1.26 0.96
C ARG A 165 17.76 -1.06 -0.48
N ILE A 166 17.14 0.07 -0.72
CA ILE A 166 16.99 0.64 -2.07
C ILE A 166 18.26 1.39 -2.45
N ASP A 167 18.32 1.94 -3.66
CA ASP A 167 19.37 2.84 -4.11
C ASP A 167 18.85 3.87 -5.12
N LYS A 168 19.72 4.76 -5.57
CA LYS A 168 19.39 5.82 -6.54
C LYS A 168 18.93 5.25 -7.88
N GLU A 169 19.43 4.08 -8.31
CA GLU A 169 18.96 3.40 -9.53
C GLU A 169 17.48 3.00 -9.44
N LEU A 170 17.04 2.44 -8.31
CA LEU A 170 15.63 2.13 -8.11
C LEU A 170 14.76 3.38 -8.02
N LEU A 171 15.27 4.44 -7.38
CA LEU A 171 14.56 5.72 -7.32
C LEU A 171 14.38 6.32 -8.72
N GLU A 172 15.42 6.34 -9.56
CA GLU A 172 15.32 6.80 -10.95
C GLU A 172 14.31 5.99 -11.76
N LYS A 173 14.27 4.69 -11.55
CA LYS A 173 13.38 3.78 -12.30
C LYS A 173 11.92 3.84 -11.88
N TYR A 174 11.63 4.11 -10.60
CA TYR A 174 10.30 4.01 -10.01
C TYR A 174 9.85 5.33 -9.34
N HIS A 175 10.41 6.49 -9.72
CA HIS A 175 10.15 7.79 -9.09
C HIS A 175 8.74 8.33 -9.29
N GLU A 176 8.05 7.88 -10.34
CA GLU A 176 6.73 8.42 -10.71
C GLU A 176 5.71 8.28 -9.58
N ASP A 177 4.95 9.35 -9.35
CA ASP A 177 3.90 9.43 -8.34
C ASP A 177 4.35 9.18 -6.89
N LEU A 178 5.62 9.47 -6.60
CA LEU A 178 6.19 9.42 -5.25
C LEU A 178 6.51 10.83 -4.74
N ILE A 179 6.36 11.02 -3.43
CA ILE A 179 6.86 12.18 -2.69
C ILE A 179 8.01 11.72 -1.81
N ILE A 180 9.08 12.51 -1.78
CA ILE A 180 10.29 12.20 -1.02
C ILE A 180 10.53 13.26 0.04
N CYS A 181 10.80 12.81 1.29
CA CYS A 181 11.26 13.68 2.37
C CYS A 181 12.63 13.19 2.87
N SER A 182 13.50 14.13 3.26
CA SER A 182 14.92 13.85 3.53
C SER A 182 15.19 13.03 4.81
N ALA A 183 14.14 12.64 5.52
CA ALA A 183 14.13 11.85 6.76
C ALA A 183 14.82 12.53 7.98
N CYS A 184 15.04 11.75 9.03
CA CYS A 184 15.63 12.17 10.32
C CYS A 184 17.16 12.38 10.21
N ILE A 185 17.86 12.51 11.34
CA ILE A 185 19.33 12.62 11.38
C ILE A 185 20.05 11.42 10.73
N GLY A 186 19.36 10.29 10.53
CA GLY A 186 19.85 9.13 9.77
C GLY A 186 19.84 9.29 8.25
N GLY A 187 19.25 10.37 7.72
CA GLY A 187 19.15 10.66 6.28
C GLY A 187 20.46 11.07 5.63
N GLU A 188 20.54 11.00 4.29
CA GLU A 188 21.75 11.33 3.51
C GLU A 188 22.21 12.77 3.74
N ILE A 189 21.29 13.73 3.67
CA ILE A 189 21.58 15.15 3.81
C ILE A 189 22.10 15.50 5.21
N PRO A 190 21.35 15.20 6.31
CA PRO A 190 21.83 15.51 7.64
C PRO A 190 23.15 14.78 7.98
N GLN A 191 23.35 13.56 7.51
CA GLN A 191 24.60 12.84 7.72
C GLN A 191 25.80 13.51 7.00
N HIS A 192 25.61 14.04 5.80
CA HIS A 192 26.65 14.82 5.16
C HIS A 192 26.96 16.11 5.92
N ILE A 193 25.95 16.83 6.39
CA ILE A 193 26.09 18.05 7.17
C ILE A 193 26.87 17.78 8.46
N LEU A 194 26.45 16.79 9.26
CA LEU A 194 27.07 16.43 10.53
C LEU A 194 28.51 15.95 10.39
N ASN A 195 28.88 15.41 9.24
CA ASN A 195 30.26 15.02 8.91
C ASN A 195 31.06 16.14 8.22
N GLY A 196 30.59 17.40 8.20
CA GLY A 196 31.25 18.55 7.63
C GLY A 196 31.36 18.56 6.11
N ARG A 197 30.55 17.75 5.41
CA ARG A 197 30.58 17.59 3.95
C ARG A 197 29.42 18.34 3.28
N MET A 198 29.41 19.67 3.45
CA MET A 198 28.32 20.51 2.91
C MET A 198 28.18 20.43 1.39
N ASP A 199 29.30 20.28 0.66
CA ASP A 199 29.33 20.05 -0.79
C ASP A 199 28.52 18.78 -1.18
N LYS A 200 28.70 17.69 -0.42
CA LYS A 200 27.97 16.45 -0.65
C LYS A 200 26.48 16.55 -0.25
N ALA A 201 26.20 17.29 0.82
CA ALA A 201 24.80 17.55 1.21
C ALA A 201 24.08 18.31 0.09
N GLU A 202 24.70 19.35 -0.46
CA GLU A 202 24.14 20.14 -1.55
C GLU A 202 23.99 19.33 -2.85
N GLU A 203 25.00 18.52 -3.21
CA GLU A 203 24.95 17.60 -4.36
C GLU A 203 23.75 16.64 -4.24
N SER A 204 23.52 16.07 -3.07
CA SER A 204 22.40 15.17 -2.83
C SER A 204 21.06 15.89 -2.90
N VAL A 205 20.94 17.07 -2.30
CA VAL A 205 19.74 17.93 -2.39
C VAL A 205 19.36 18.22 -3.84
N LEU A 206 20.35 18.61 -4.66
CA LEU A 206 20.13 18.89 -6.07
C LEU A 206 19.73 17.65 -6.87
N TRP A 207 20.31 16.50 -6.56
CA TRP A 207 19.95 15.24 -7.20
C TRP A 207 18.48 14.90 -6.94
N PHE A 208 18.03 14.95 -5.68
CA PHE A 208 16.62 14.70 -5.33
C PHE A 208 15.67 15.74 -5.95
N LYS A 209 16.03 17.04 -5.89
CA LYS A 209 15.23 18.10 -6.52
C LYS A 209 15.09 17.90 -8.02
N ASN A 210 16.17 17.54 -8.71
CA ASN A 210 16.13 17.30 -10.15
C ASN A 210 15.24 16.12 -10.53
N LEU A 211 15.19 15.06 -9.70
CA LEU A 211 14.41 13.86 -10.00
C LEU A 211 12.92 14.03 -9.62
N PHE A 212 12.62 14.65 -8.47
CA PHE A 212 11.28 14.71 -7.91
C PHE A 212 10.61 16.10 -8.01
N GLY A 213 11.36 17.13 -8.37
CA GLY A 213 10.82 18.49 -8.54
C GLY A 213 10.12 19.01 -7.27
N GLU A 214 8.86 19.36 -7.42
CA GLU A 214 7.99 19.87 -6.33
C GLU A 214 7.52 18.77 -5.36
N ASP A 215 7.83 17.50 -5.62
CA ASP A 215 7.52 16.37 -4.75
C ASP A 215 8.71 15.99 -3.85
N TYR A 216 9.75 16.84 -3.78
CA TYR A 216 10.86 16.71 -2.85
C TYR A 216 10.76 17.75 -1.73
N TYR A 217 10.86 17.27 -0.48
CA TYR A 217 10.82 18.10 0.74
C TYR A 217 12.02 17.83 1.62
N LEU A 218 12.57 18.89 2.21
CA LEU A 218 13.56 18.76 3.27
C LEU A 218 12.84 18.64 4.61
N GLU A 219 13.32 17.76 5.48
CA GLU A 219 12.69 17.41 6.74
C GLU A 219 13.52 17.94 7.91
N ILE A 220 12.85 18.53 8.90
CA ILE A 220 13.45 18.99 10.16
C ILE A 220 12.71 18.40 11.35
N GLN A 221 13.45 18.11 12.43
CA GLN A 221 12.94 17.53 13.66
C GLN A 221 13.54 18.24 14.87
N ARG A 222 12.83 18.23 16.01
CA ARG A 222 13.27 18.82 17.29
C ARG A 222 12.90 17.92 18.45
N HIS A 223 13.87 17.19 18.98
CA HIS A 223 13.70 16.24 20.09
C HIS A 223 14.50 16.68 21.31
N GLU A 224 14.26 17.90 21.78
CA GLU A 224 14.89 18.40 23.01
C GLU A 224 14.44 17.60 24.23
N THR A 225 15.37 17.07 24.98
CA THR A 225 15.10 16.28 26.19
C THR A 225 15.96 16.72 27.35
N HIS A 226 15.39 16.70 28.56
CA HIS A 226 16.08 16.91 29.81
C HIS A 226 16.10 15.64 30.70
N ASP A 227 15.59 14.51 30.17
CA ASP A 227 15.64 13.22 30.86
C ASP A 227 17.07 12.66 30.82
N PRO A 228 17.77 12.49 31.96
CA PRO A 228 19.14 11.99 31.98
C PRO A 228 19.28 10.56 31.45
N ASN A 229 18.18 9.82 31.36
CA ASN A 229 18.15 8.45 30.82
C ASN A 229 17.83 8.40 29.31
N ALA A 230 17.62 9.54 28.68
CA ALA A 230 17.38 9.65 27.24
C ALA A 230 18.66 9.99 26.46
N ALA A 231 18.63 9.87 25.14
CA ALA A 231 19.73 10.28 24.26
C ALA A 231 19.88 11.81 24.24
N GLN A 232 20.99 12.30 24.80
CA GLN A 232 21.24 13.74 24.93
C GLN A 232 21.94 14.37 23.72
N ASP A 233 22.53 13.58 22.86
CA ASP A 233 23.32 14.01 21.71
C ASP A 233 22.47 14.23 20.44
N VAL A 234 21.24 13.71 20.40
CA VAL A 234 20.36 13.80 19.22
C VAL A 234 19.96 15.26 18.94
N TYR A 235 19.45 16.00 19.95
CA TYR A 235 18.97 17.36 19.75
C TYR A 235 20.07 18.33 19.30
N PRO A 236 21.29 18.35 19.87
CA PRO A 236 22.40 19.15 19.34
C PRO A 236 22.73 18.85 17.88
N HIS A 237 22.66 17.59 17.46
CA HIS A 237 22.83 17.20 16.07
C HIS A 237 21.68 17.73 15.20
N GLN A 238 20.43 17.63 15.66
CA GLN A 238 19.26 18.19 14.96
C GLN A 238 19.39 19.73 14.80
N VAL A 239 19.80 20.45 15.83
CA VAL A 239 20.02 21.91 15.76
C VAL A 239 21.04 22.26 14.67
N THR A 240 22.15 21.53 14.63
CA THR A 240 23.20 21.72 13.62
C THR A 240 22.71 21.42 12.21
N ALA A 241 22.05 20.27 12.03
CA ALA A 241 21.52 19.84 10.75
C ALA A 241 20.40 20.77 10.27
N ASN A 242 19.44 21.11 11.13
CA ASN A 242 18.29 21.96 10.77
C ASN A 242 18.73 23.33 10.27
N LYS A 243 19.75 23.94 10.90
CA LYS A 243 20.29 25.23 10.44
C LYS A 243 20.76 25.14 8.98
N ALA A 244 21.58 24.15 8.67
CA ALA A 244 22.11 23.96 7.32
C ALA A 244 21.03 23.53 6.31
N ILE A 245 20.08 22.68 6.73
CA ILE A 245 18.91 22.29 5.92
C ILE A 245 18.09 23.52 5.51
N LEU A 246 17.80 24.42 6.45
CA LEU A 246 17.07 25.66 6.18
C LEU A 246 17.82 26.62 5.23
N GLU A 247 19.15 26.66 5.32
CA GLU A 247 19.99 27.42 4.38
C GLU A 247 19.93 26.82 2.97
N LEU A 248 20.06 25.48 2.84
CA LEU A 248 19.93 24.77 1.55
C LEU A 248 18.52 24.91 0.96
N ALA A 249 17.47 24.80 1.79
CA ALA A 249 16.08 24.97 1.41
C ALA A 249 15.85 26.34 0.75
N ARG A 250 16.30 27.42 1.39
CA ARG A 250 16.19 28.79 0.84
C ARG A 250 17.02 28.97 -0.43
N LYS A 251 18.25 28.43 -0.45
CA LYS A 251 19.16 28.55 -1.59
C LYS A 251 18.60 27.90 -2.85
N HIS A 252 17.91 26.79 -2.70
CA HIS A 252 17.44 25.97 -3.82
C HIS A 252 15.93 25.97 -4.01
N ASP A 253 15.21 26.85 -3.30
CA ASP A 253 13.75 26.95 -3.36
C ASP A 253 13.07 25.57 -3.15
N ILE A 254 13.35 24.94 -2.00
CA ILE A 254 12.79 23.65 -1.60
C ILE A 254 11.98 23.85 -0.32
N LYS A 255 10.78 23.32 -0.29
CA LYS A 255 9.91 23.39 0.89
C LYS A 255 10.43 22.50 2.00
N VAL A 256 10.26 22.99 3.23
CA VAL A 256 10.64 22.27 4.45
C VAL A 256 9.39 21.76 5.15
N ILE A 257 9.45 20.57 5.70
CA ILE A 257 8.40 20.02 6.57
C ILE A 257 8.97 19.72 7.95
N ALA A 258 8.12 19.87 8.97
CA ALA A 258 8.40 19.45 10.33
C ALA A 258 7.80 18.06 10.58
N THR A 259 8.57 17.14 11.14
CA THR A 259 8.09 15.83 11.57
C THR A 259 8.54 15.53 12.99
N ASN A 260 8.02 14.44 13.57
CA ASN A 260 8.38 14.03 14.93
C ASN A 260 8.88 12.59 15.03
N ASP A 261 9.07 11.90 13.91
CA ASP A 261 9.62 10.52 13.92
C ASP A 261 8.89 9.62 14.94
N VAL A 262 7.56 9.56 14.79
CA VAL A 262 6.67 8.97 15.82
C VAL A 262 6.94 7.47 15.95
N HIS A 263 7.26 7.01 17.16
CA HIS A 263 7.46 5.60 17.48
C HIS A 263 6.45 5.07 18.52
N PHE A 264 5.81 5.95 19.27
CA PHE A 264 4.78 5.62 20.25
C PHE A 264 3.70 6.71 20.31
N VAL A 265 2.55 6.37 20.92
CA VAL A 265 1.36 7.21 20.79
C VAL A 265 1.36 8.36 21.79
N ASN A 266 1.63 8.11 23.08
CA ASN A 266 1.55 9.10 24.13
C ASN A 266 2.90 9.25 24.86
N ALA A 267 3.16 10.39 25.46
CA ALA A 267 4.43 10.65 26.15
C ALA A 267 4.73 9.61 27.25
N GLU A 268 3.70 9.12 27.94
CA GLU A 268 3.82 8.08 28.98
C GLU A 268 4.24 6.71 28.43
N ASP A 269 4.11 6.46 27.13
CA ASP A 269 4.51 5.20 26.50
C ASP A 269 6.05 5.09 26.30
N ALA A 270 6.80 6.18 26.54
CA ALA A 270 8.24 6.25 26.34
C ALA A 270 9.02 5.16 27.12
N GLU A 271 8.58 4.82 28.35
CA GLU A 271 9.22 3.77 29.13
C GLU A 271 8.97 2.36 28.57
N ALA A 272 7.79 2.12 27.99
CA ALA A 272 7.49 0.85 27.33
C ALA A 272 8.30 0.72 26.03
N HIS A 273 8.41 1.81 25.27
CA HIS A 273 9.24 1.90 24.08
C HIS A 273 10.73 1.66 24.40
N ASP A 274 11.27 2.25 25.46
CA ASP A 274 12.67 2.05 25.88
C ASP A 274 12.98 0.57 26.19
N ARG A 275 12.02 -0.16 26.79
CA ARG A 275 12.15 -1.61 27.01
C ARG A 275 12.09 -2.41 25.71
N LEU A 276 11.27 -1.97 24.76
CA LEU A 276 11.22 -2.59 23.42
C LEU A 276 12.57 -2.47 22.71
N ILE A 277 13.24 -1.30 22.81
CA ILE A 277 14.58 -1.08 22.25
C ILE A 277 15.63 -1.97 22.93
N CYS A 278 15.54 -2.20 24.23
CA CYS A 278 16.40 -3.16 24.93
C CYS A 278 16.22 -4.58 24.37
N LEU A 279 14.97 -5.02 24.17
CA LEU A 279 14.67 -6.32 23.57
C LEU A 279 15.23 -6.42 22.15
N SER A 280 15.02 -5.37 21.32
CA SER A 280 15.51 -5.29 19.94
C SER A 280 17.03 -5.42 19.82
N THR A 281 17.75 -4.80 20.75
CA THR A 281 19.22 -4.72 20.73
C THR A 281 19.91 -5.83 21.57
N GLY A 282 19.14 -6.62 22.31
CA GLY A 282 19.67 -7.64 23.23
C GLY A 282 20.47 -7.04 24.38
N LYS A 283 20.05 -5.88 24.89
CA LYS A 283 20.72 -5.13 25.96
C LYS A 283 19.82 -5.00 27.19
N ASP A 284 20.41 -5.00 28.34
CA ASP A 284 19.73 -4.75 29.62
C ASP A 284 19.50 -3.25 29.84
N LEU A 285 18.50 -2.89 30.66
CA LEU A 285 18.12 -1.50 30.93
C LEU A 285 19.26 -0.69 31.62
N ASP A 286 20.09 -1.36 32.38
CA ASP A 286 21.24 -0.77 33.12
C ASP A 286 22.54 -0.78 32.29
N ASP A 287 22.56 -1.36 31.08
CA ASP A 287 23.76 -1.27 30.21
C ASP A 287 24.01 0.20 29.81
N PRO A 288 25.14 0.79 30.19
CA PRO A 288 25.44 2.19 29.89
C PRO A 288 25.63 2.46 28.38
N ASN A 289 25.96 1.43 27.59
CA ASN A 289 26.22 1.52 26.16
C ASN A 289 25.03 1.08 25.29
N ARG A 290 23.85 0.92 25.89
CA ARG A 290 22.66 0.57 25.13
C ARG A 290 22.16 1.74 24.29
N MET A 291 21.48 1.43 23.19
CA MET A 291 20.75 2.42 22.41
C MET A 291 19.63 3.05 23.24
N ARG A 292 19.48 4.34 23.13
CA ARG A 292 18.40 5.13 23.73
C ARG A 292 17.82 6.08 22.70
N TYR A 293 16.53 6.31 22.81
CA TYR A 293 15.83 7.39 22.11
C TYR A 293 15.78 8.64 22.99
N THR A 294 15.29 9.75 22.43
CA THR A 294 15.15 11.01 23.18
C THR A 294 13.95 11.00 24.12
N LYS A 295 13.06 10.02 23.98
CA LYS A 295 11.73 9.95 24.60
C LYS A 295 10.80 11.10 24.15
N GLN A 296 11.10 11.74 23.02
CA GLN A 296 10.29 12.80 22.42
C GLN A 296 9.50 12.33 21.20
N GLU A 297 9.64 11.06 20.84
CA GLU A 297 9.11 10.44 19.62
C GLU A 297 7.65 10.01 19.75
N TRP A 298 6.86 10.63 20.67
CA TRP A 298 5.42 10.39 20.72
C TRP A 298 4.67 11.16 19.63
N MET A 299 3.46 10.71 19.33
CA MET A 299 2.56 11.41 18.44
C MET A 299 2.06 12.71 19.07
N LYS A 300 2.77 13.81 18.81
CA LYS A 300 2.43 15.15 19.30
C LYS A 300 1.14 15.68 18.66
N THR A 301 0.36 16.43 19.42
CA THR A 301 -0.80 17.16 18.90
C THR A 301 -0.38 18.31 18.00
N THR A 302 -1.30 18.81 17.17
CA THR A 302 -1.10 20.02 16.37
C THR A 302 -0.65 21.20 17.22
N ALA A 303 -1.21 21.36 18.43
CA ALA A 303 -0.82 22.44 19.35
C ALA A 303 0.62 22.29 19.85
N GLU A 304 1.05 21.09 20.21
CA GLU A 304 2.44 20.81 20.64
C GLU A 304 3.43 21.06 19.49
N MET A 305 3.11 20.63 18.26
CA MET A 305 3.95 20.89 17.09
C MET A 305 4.02 22.38 16.75
N ASN A 306 2.91 23.13 16.85
CA ASN A 306 2.91 24.59 16.68
C ASN A 306 3.77 25.32 17.73
N THR A 307 3.81 24.82 18.97
CA THR A 307 4.69 25.37 19.99
C THR A 307 6.16 25.09 19.65
N LEU A 308 6.46 23.86 19.23
CA LEU A 308 7.80 23.40 18.92
C LEU A 308 8.42 24.07 17.69
N PHE A 309 7.62 24.40 16.68
CA PHE A 309 8.04 25.00 15.41
C PHE A 309 7.45 26.41 15.19
N SER A 310 7.17 27.14 16.27
CA SER A 310 6.56 28.47 16.21
C SER A 310 7.38 29.51 15.41
N ASP A 311 8.68 29.29 15.25
CA ASP A 311 9.60 30.11 14.46
C ASP A 311 9.66 29.74 12.96
N ILE A 312 9.05 28.61 12.56
CA ILE A 312 9.00 28.10 11.17
C ILE A 312 7.61 27.52 10.89
N PRO A 313 6.54 28.33 10.95
CA PRO A 313 5.17 27.85 10.85
C PRO A 313 4.88 27.18 9.49
N GLU A 314 5.55 27.62 8.42
CA GLU A 314 5.43 27.03 7.09
C GLU A 314 5.86 25.55 7.03
N ALA A 315 6.77 25.12 7.90
CA ALA A 315 7.16 23.72 7.97
C ALA A 315 6.03 22.80 8.48
N LEU A 316 5.05 23.37 9.17
CA LEU A 316 3.84 22.66 9.59
C LEU A 316 2.80 22.66 8.48
N SER A 317 2.47 23.82 7.94
CA SER A 317 1.45 23.94 6.87
C SER A 317 1.85 23.19 5.60
N ASN A 318 3.14 23.09 5.26
CA ASN A 318 3.62 22.27 4.14
C ASN A 318 3.30 20.77 4.28
N THR A 319 3.05 20.28 5.50
CA THR A 319 2.61 18.87 5.69
C THR A 319 1.21 18.65 5.09
N LEU A 320 0.34 19.66 5.15
CA LEU A 320 -0.99 19.62 4.53
C LEU A 320 -0.90 19.66 3.00
N GLU A 321 0.04 20.42 2.44
CA GLU A 321 0.27 20.41 0.99
C GLU A 321 0.59 18.99 0.49
N ILE A 322 1.41 18.24 1.23
CA ILE A 322 1.67 16.83 0.92
C ILE A 322 0.37 16.01 0.97
N ALA A 323 -0.44 16.20 2.01
CA ALA A 323 -1.73 15.50 2.09
C ALA A 323 -2.67 15.84 0.93
N ASP A 324 -2.64 17.10 0.45
CA ASP A 324 -3.46 17.53 -0.69
C ASP A 324 -2.99 16.94 -2.01
N LYS A 325 -1.67 16.71 -2.18
CA LYS A 325 -1.08 15.99 -3.33
C LYS A 325 -1.42 14.50 -3.35
N VAL A 326 -1.72 13.90 -2.20
CA VAL A 326 -2.07 12.48 -2.11
C VAL A 326 -3.55 12.29 -2.40
N GLU A 327 -3.87 11.46 -3.38
CA GLU A 327 -5.25 11.06 -3.70
C GLU A 327 -5.81 10.11 -2.62
N PHE A 328 -7.12 10.09 -2.48
CA PHE A 328 -7.78 8.99 -1.77
C PHE A 328 -8.06 7.86 -2.77
N TYR A 329 -7.36 6.75 -2.63
CA TYR A 329 -7.48 5.60 -3.55
C TYR A 329 -7.62 4.28 -2.79
N SER A 330 -8.22 3.29 -3.45
CA SER A 330 -8.33 1.93 -2.91
C SER A 330 -7.13 1.09 -3.34
N ILE A 331 -6.59 0.34 -2.37
CA ILE A 331 -5.62 -0.72 -2.63
C ILE A 331 -6.29 -2.10 -2.70
N ASP A 332 -7.62 -2.15 -2.58
CA ASP A 332 -8.40 -3.36 -2.76
C ASP A 332 -8.60 -3.65 -4.25
N HIS A 333 -8.57 -4.92 -4.57
CA HIS A 333 -8.96 -5.46 -5.87
C HIS A 333 -9.90 -6.64 -5.66
N GLY A 334 -10.64 -7.00 -6.72
CA GLY A 334 -11.46 -8.21 -6.71
C GLY A 334 -10.61 -9.46 -6.48
N PRO A 335 -11.23 -10.57 -6.07
CA PRO A 335 -10.52 -11.83 -5.90
C PRO A 335 -9.74 -12.21 -7.15
N ILE A 336 -8.46 -12.52 -7.00
CA ILE A 336 -7.61 -13.01 -8.09
C ILE A 336 -7.60 -14.53 -7.99
N MET A 337 -8.20 -15.19 -9.00
CA MET A 337 -8.10 -16.63 -9.13
C MET A 337 -6.77 -16.97 -9.81
N PRO A 338 -5.90 -17.76 -9.17
CA PRO A 338 -4.69 -18.26 -9.83
C PRO A 338 -5.05 -19.08 -11.07
N THR A 339 -4.16 -19.10 -12.04
CA THR A 339 -4.34 -19.89 -13.27
C THR A 339 -3.63 -21.22 -13.11
N PHE A 340 -4.37 -22.33 -13.27
CA PHE A 340 -3.76 -23.66 -13.31
C PHE A 340 -3.02 -23.88 -14.64
N ALA A 341 -1.79 -24.40 -14.58
CA ALA A 341 -1.02 -24.71 -15.78
C ALA A 341 -1.51 -26.04 -16.39
N ILE A 342 -2.37 -25.95 -17.41
CA ILE A 342 -2.82 -27.13 -18.15
C ILE A 342 -1.68 -27.59 -19.08
N PRO A 343 -1.39 -28.90 -19.15
CA PRO A 343 -0.39 -29.43 -20.07
C PRO A 343 -0.69 -29.06 -21.53
N GLU A 344 0.32 -28.57 -22.26
CA GLU A 344 0.15 -28.10 -23.64
C GLU A 344 -0.31 -29.19 -24.62
N ASP A 345 0.05 -30.46 -24.35
CA ASP A 345 -0.38 -31.64 -25.13
C ASP A 345 -1.88 -31.92 -25.00
N PHE A 346 -2.53 -31.45 -23.92
CA PHE A 346 -3.98 -31.49 -23.80
C PHE A 346 -4.66 -30.39 -24.62
N GLY A 347 -4.09 -29.20 -24.65
CA GLY A 347 -4.61 -28.09 -25.42
C GLY A 347 -4.19 -26.71 -24.85
N THR A 348 -4.38 -25.70 -25.68
CA THR A 348 -4.11 -24.30 -25.33
C THR A 348 -5.36 -23.46 -25.51
N GLU A 349 -5.42 -22.32 -24.82
CA GLU A 349 -6.53 -21.37 -24.98
C GLU A 349 -6.68 -20.91 -26.43
N GLU A 350 -5.56 -20.63 -27.12
CA GLU A 350 -5.57 -20.26 -28.54
C GLU A 350 -6.11 -21.39 -29.42
N GLY A 351 -5.78 -22.63 -29.12
CA GLY A 351 -6.35 -23.81 -29.79
C GLY A 351 -7.87 -23.90 -29.63
N TYR A 352 -8.36 -23.59 -28.42
CA TYR A 352 -9.80 -23.58 -28.13
C TYR A 352 -10.52 -22.42 -28.82
N ARG A 353 -9.92 -21.25 -28.95
CA ARG A 353 -10.44 -20.11 -29.73
C ARG A 353 -10.63 -20.45 -31.23
N ARG A 354 -9.75 -21.31 -31.75
CA ARG A 354 -9.88 -21.79 -33.17
C ARG A 354 -10.89 -22.92 -33.30
N LYS A 355 -11.12 -23.69 -32.25
CA LYS A 355 -11.95 -24.91 -32.27
C LYS A 355 -13.42 -24.64 -32.00
N PHE A 356 -13.75 -23.70 -31.14
CA PHE A 356 -15.10 -23.42 -30.67
C PHE A 356 -15.54 -22.02 -31.05
N THR A 357 -16.79 -21.90 -31.51
CA THR A 357 -17.44 -20.63 -31.78
C THR A 357 -18.05 -20.03 -30.51
N GLU A 358 -18.29 -18.73 -30.51
CA GLU A 358 -18.99 -18.05 -29.40
C GLU A 358 -20.41 -18.61 -29.19
N GLN A 359 -21.11 -19.03 -30.26
CA GLN A 359 -22.44 -19.63 -30.16
C GLN A 359 -22.40 -21.00 -29.47
N GLU A 360 -21.40 -21.83 -29.75
CA GLU A 360 -21.23 -23.12 -29.09
C GLU A 360 -20.93 -22.93 -27.61
N LEU A 361 -20.09 -21.92 -27.23
CA LEU A 361 -19.83 -21.58 -25.84
C LEU A 361 -21.09 -21.02 -25.17
N PHE A 362 -21.86 -20.15 -25.86
CA PHE A 362 -23.12 -19.63 -25.31
C PHE A 362 -24.06 -20.79 -24.95
N ASP A 363 -24.29 -21.71 -25.88
CA ASP A 363 -25.17 -22.87 -25.67
C ASP A 363 -24.66 -23.76 -24.54
N GLU A 364 -23.37 -24.05 -24.51
CA GLU A 364 -22.77 -24.93 -23.50
C GLU A 364 -22.83 -24.34 -22.06
N PHE A 365 -22.72 -23.02 -21.93
CA PHE A 365 -22.69 -22.37 -20.59
C PHE A 365 -24.06 -21.90 -20.11
N THR A 366 -25.08 -21.86 -20.96
CA THR A 366 -26.42 -21.36 -20.62
C THR A 366 -27.52 -22.42 -20.58
N ARG A 367 -27.25 -23.62 -21.07
CA ARG A 367 -28.16 -24.77 -21.04
C ARG A 367 -27.90 -25.65 -19.81
N ASP A 368 -28.84 -26.52 -19.47
CA ASP A 368 -28.66 -27.56 -18.44
C ASP A 368 -27.72 -28.69 -18.92
N GLU A 369 -27.48 -29.67 -18.07
CA GLU A 369 -26.64 -30.83 -18.33
C GLU A 369 -27.19 -31.74 -19.45
N ASN A 370 -28.47 -31.63 -19.77
CA ASN A 370 -29.15 -32.35 -20.84
C ASN A 370 -29.27 -31.54 -22.16
N GLY A 371 -28.76 -30.29 -22.16
CA GLY A 371 -28.78 -29.39 -23.30
C GLY A 371 -30.09 -28.60 -23.48
N ASN A 372 -31.00 -28.60 -22.49
CA ASN A 372 -32.25 -27.87 -22.56
C ASN A 372 -32.02 -26.37 -22.25
N VAL A 373 -32.81 -25.52 -22.89
CA VAL A 373 -32.84 -24.08 -22.59
C VAL A 373 -33.60 -23.86 -21.28
N VAL A 374 -32.90 -23.37 -20.26
CA VAL A 374 -33.42 -23.14 -18.90
C VAL A 374 -33.40 -21.65 -18.46
N LEU A 375 -32.83 -20.80 -19.30
CA LEU A 375 -32.70 -19.35 -19.06
C LEU A 375 -33.40 -18.58 -20.17
N SER A 376 -34.00 -17.42 -19.84
CA SER A 376 -34.38 -16.45 -20.85
C SER A 376 -33.12 -15.91 -21.59
N GLU A 377 -33.31 -15.39 -22.79
CA GLU A 377 -32.21 -14.85 -23.60
C GLU A 377 -31.41 -13.76 -22.86
N GLU A 378 -32.15 -12.85 -22.20
CA GLU A 378 -31.53 -11.78 -21.38
C GLU A 378 -30.72 -12.35 -20.19
N ALA A 379 -31.27 -13.31 -19.45
CA ALA A 379 -30.59 -13.97 -18.34
C ALA A 379 -29.37 -14.77 -18.78
N ALA A 380 -29.41 -15.36 -19.98
CA ALA A 380 -28.30 -16.08 -20.57
C ALA A 380 -27.14 -15.12 -20.91
N HIS A 381 -27.42 -13.99 -21.56
CA HIS A 381 -26.42 -12.95 -21.84
C HIS A 381 -25.84 -12.36 -20.59
N ASP A 382 -26.63 -12.09 -19.57
CA ASP A 382 -26.16 -11.62 -18.27
C ASP A 382 -25.24 -12.64 -17.59
N LYS A 383 -25.52 -13.93 -17.71
CA LYS A 383 -24.66 -15.01 -17.20
C LYS A 383 -23.30 -15.00 -17.89
N ILE A 384 -23.26 -14.91 -19.22
CA ILE A 384 -22.00 -14.81 -19.98
C ILE A 384 -21.18 -13.60 -19.52
N LYS A 385 -21.82 -12.45 -19.36
CA LYS A 385 -21.18 -11.23 -18.89
C LYS A 385 -20.62 -11.38 -17.47
N LYS A 386 -21.34 -12.02 -16.56
CA LYS A 386 -20.88 -12.31 -15.18
C LYS A 386 -19.69 -13.27 -15.15
N LEU A 387 -19.59 -14.21 -16.08
CA LEU A 387 -18.44 -15.10 -16.26
C LEU A 387 -17.21 -14.40 -16.86
N GLY A 388 -17.35 -13.14 -17.28
CA GLY A 388 -16.26 -12.31 -17.81
C GLY A 388 -16.21 -12.22 -19.32
N GLY A 389 -17.30 -12.56 -19.99
CA GLY A 389 -17.44 -12.52 -21.46
C GLY A 389 -16.73 -13.68 -22.18
N TYR A 390 -16.87 -13.72 -23.49
CA TYR A 390 -16.30 -14.80 -24.31
C TYR A 390 -14.79 -14.93 -24.17
N GLU A 391 -14.09 -13.83 -23.95
CA GLU A 391 -12.63 -13.83 -23.71
C GLU A 391 -12.20 -14.79 -22.58
N LYS A 392 -12.97 -14.84 -21.49
CA LYS A 392 -12.70 -15.75 -20.37
C LYS A 392 -13.31 -17.14 -20.56
N LEU A 393 -14.40 -17.26 -21.32
CA LEU A 393 -15.08 -18.54 -21.50
C LEU A 393 -14.21 -19.59 -22.20
N TYR A 394 -13.36 -19.22 -23.15
CA TYR A 394 -12.40 -20.14 -23.77
C TYR A 394 -11.48 -20.79 -22.74
N ARG A 395 -10.99 -20.00 -21.80
CA ARG A 395 -10.15 -20.50 -20.70
C ARG A 395 -10.95 -21.41 -19.76
N ILE A 396 -12.14 -21.00 -19.35
CA ILE A 396 -13.02 -21.80 -18.48
C ILE A 396 -13.37 -23.13 -19.17
N LYS A 397 -13.64 -23.12 -20.47
CA LYS A 397 -13.91 -24.32 -21.25
C LYS A 397 -12.72 -25.28 -21.26
N LEU A 398 -11.52 -24.77 -21.55
CA LEU A 398 -10.28 -25.55 -21.52
C LEU A 398 -10.05 -26.20 -20.14
N GLU A 399 -10.21 -25.41 -19.07
CA GLU A 399 -10.08 -25.90 -17.68
C GLU A 399 -11.15 -26.95 -17.35
N ALA A 400 -12.40 -26.76 -17.80
CA ALA A 400 -13.48 -27.72 -17.57
C ALA A 400 -13.26 -29.05 -18.28
N ASP A 401 -12.77 -29.01 -19.52
CA ASP A 401 -12.49 -30.22 -20.30
C ASP A 401 -11.30 -31.01 -19.71
N TYR A 402 -10.27 -30.29 -19.24
CA TYR A 402 -9.16 -30.92 -18.55
C TYR A 402 -9.58 -31.51 -17.19
N LEU A 403 -10.37 -30.77 -16.42
CA LEU A 403 -10.95 -31.26 -15.17
C LEU A 403 -11.79 -32.53 -15.42
N LYS A 404 -12.62 -32.53 -16.45
CA LYS A 404 -13.41 -33.71 -16.84
C LYS A 404 -12.51 -34.91 -17.13
N LYS A 405 -11.45 -34.72 -17.91
CA LYS A 405 -10.48 -35.79 -18.21
C LYS A 405 -9.91 -36.41 -16.95
N ILE A 406 -9.29 -35.59 -16.09
CA ILE A 406 -8.61 -36.13 -14.87
C ILE A 406 -9.61 -36.70 -13.86
N THR A 407 -10.84 -36.18 -13.81
CA THR A 407 -11.91 -36.73 -12.96
C THR A 407 -12.32 -38.13 -13.42
N TYR A 408 -12.50 -38.34 -14.72
CA TYR A 408 -12.82 -39.67 -15.24
C TYR A 408 -11.65 -40.65 -15.11
N ASP A 409 -10.41 -40.16 -15.30
CA ASP A 409 -9.22 -41.00 -15.07
C ASP A 409 -9.13 -41.43 -13.58
N GLY A 410 -9.40 -40.53 -12.65
CA GLY A 410 -9.48 -40.82 -11.22
C GLY A 410 -10.66 -41.72 -10.84
N ALA A 411 -11.82 -41.54 -11.46
CA ALA A 411 -12.99 -42.38 -11.22
C ALA A 411 -12.76 -43.84 -11.60
N LYS A 412 -12.02 -44.08 -12.67
CA LYS A 412 -11.63 -45.48 -13.05
C LYS A 412 -10.74 -46.13 -12.00
N ILE A 413 -9.85 -45.38 -11.37
CA ILE A 413 -8.99 -45.87 -10.27
C ILE A 413 -9.85 -46.23 -9.06
N CYS A 414 -10.87 -45.43 -8.73
CA CYS A 414 -11.70 -45.62 -7.54
C CYS A 414 -12.82 -46.65 -7.71
N TYR A 415 -13.40 -46.72 -8.90
CA TYR A 415 -14.62 -47.54 -9.16
C TYR A 415 -14.42 -48.63 -10.20
N GLY A 416 -13.23 -48.77 -10.81
CA GLY A 416 -12.90 -49.71 -11.87
C GLY A 416 -13.12 -49.13 -13.27
N ASP A 417 -12.63 -49.85 -14.31
CA ASP A 417 -12.61 -49.38 -15.70
C ASP A 417 -14.00 -49.14 -16.27
N GLU A 418 -15.00 -49.92 -15.83
CA GLU A 418 -16.40 -49.79 -16.24
C GLU A 418 -17.20 -49.07 -15.14
N LEU A 419 -17.41 -47.75 -15.33
CA LEU A 419 -18.24 -46.94 -14.44
C LEU A 419 -19.71 -47.26 -14.67
N ASN A 420 -20.49 -47.48 -13.60
CA ASN A 420 -21.94 -47.65 -13.69
C ASN A 420 -22.63 -46.32 -14.04
N ASP A 421 -23.91 -46.34 -14.42
CA ASP A 421 -24.64 -45.17 -14.88
C ASP A 421 -24.88 -44.14 -13.77
N GLU A 422 -25.09 -44.55 -12.53
CA GLU A 422 -25.25 -43.70 -11.39
C GLU A 422 -24.01 -42.83 -11.16
N VAL A 423 -22.81 -43.43 -11.20
CA VAL A 423 -21.54 -42.70 -11.07
C VAL A 423 -21.35 -41.73 -12.22
N LYS A 424 -21.65 -42.15 -13.46
CA LYS A 424 -21.54 -41.26 -14.64
C LYS A 424 -22.48 -40.07 -14.56
N GLU A 425 -23.74 -40.28 -14.21
CA GLU A 425 -24.72 -39.21 -14.02
C GLU A 425 -24.25 -38.22 -12.97
N ARG A 426 -23.77 -38.70 -11.82
CA ARG A 426 -23.28 -37.83 -10.74
C ARG A 426 -22.05 -37.05 -11.19
N LEU A 427 -21.08 -37.66 -11.82
CA LEU A 427 -19.87 -36.99 -12.33
C LEU A 427 -20.24 -35.89 -13.37
N ASN A 428 -21.13 -36.21 -14.32
CA ASN A 428 -21.54 -35.24 -15.32
C ASN A 428 -22.28 -34.06 -14.69
N PHE A 429 -23.14 -34.30 -13.72
CA PHE A 429 -23.84 -33.25 -13.01
C PHE A 429 -22.88 -32.31 -12.27
N GLU A 430 -21.97 -32.86 -11.45
CA GLU A 430 -21.01 -32.06 -10.68
C GLU A 430 -20.07 -31.24 -11.60
N LEU A 431 -19.55 -31.88 -12.65
CA LEU A 431 -18.68 -31.21 -13.63
C LEU A 431 -19.42 -30.10 -14.40
N HIS A 432 -20.70 -30.30 -14.69
CA HIS A 432 -21.53 -29.30 -15.33
C HIS A 432 -21.71 -28.07 -14.41
N ILE A 433 -22.00 -28.27 -13.14
CA ILE A 433 -22.10 -27.20 -12.14
C ILE A 433 -20.79 -26.42 -12.05
N MET A 434 -19.66 -27.11 -11.85
CA MET A 434 -18.33 -26.47 -11.73
C MET A 434 -17.99 -25.63 -12.96
N LYS A 435 -18.30 -26.12 -14.18
CA LYS A 435 -18.10 -25.42 -15.43
C LYS A 435 -18.99 -24.18 -15.53
N THR A 436 -20.30 -24.36 -15.37
CA THR A 436 -21.29 -23.28 -15.62
C THR A 436 -21.27 -22.20 -14.56
N MET A 437 -20.70 -22.46 -13.39
CA MET A 437 -20.39 -21.46 -12.36
C MET A 437 -19.04 -20.76 -12.55
N GLY A 438 -18.20 -21.23 -13.48
CA GLY A 438 -16.91 -20.60 -13.83
C GLY A 438 -15.75 -20.96 -12.91
N PHE A 439 -15.82 -22.07 -12.15
CA PHE A 439 -14.82 -22.46 -11.17
C PHE A 439 -14.00 -23.74 -11.48
N PRO A 440 -13.91 -24.26 -12.71
CA PRO A 440 -13.13 -25.49 -12.95
C PRO A 440 -11.66 -25.32 -12.57
N GLY A 441 -11.06 -24.15 -12.80
CA GLY A 441 -9.68 -23.85 -12.43
C GLY A 441 -9.43 -23.94 -10.93
N TYR A 442 -10.39 -23.57 -10.10
CA TYR A 442 -10.30 -23.72 -8.64
C TYR A 442 -10.15 -25.19 -8.25
N PHE A 443 -10.97 -26.08 -8.81
CA PHE A 443 -10.92 -27.51 -8.52
C PHE A 443 -9.62 -28.15 -9.01
N LEU A 444 -9.08 -27.71 -10.14
CA LEU A 444 -7.75 -28.15 -10.62
C LEU A 444 -6.64 -27.77 -9.63
N ILE A 445 -6.67 -26.56 -9.09
CA ILE A 445 -5.70 -26.10 -8.09
C ILE A 445 -5.82 -26.91 -6.79
N VAL A 446 -7.06 -27.12 -6.31
CA VAL A 446 -7.30 -27.92 -5.09
C VAL A 446 -6.82 -29.36 -5.27
N GLN A 447 -7.09 -29.97 -6.43
CA GLN A 447 -6.59 -31.31 -6.76
C GLN A 447 -5.07 -31.37 -6.74
N ASP A 448 -4.39 -30.36 -7.27
CA ASP A 448 -2.93 -30.30 -7.27
C ASP A 448 -2.36 -30.17 -5.87
N PHE A 449 -2.98 -29.38 -5.00
CA PHE A 449 -2.61 -29.31 -3.57
C PHE A 449 -2.76 -30.66 -2.87
N ILE A 450 -3.88 -31.34 -3.07
CA ILE A 450 -4.14 -32.66 -2.47
C ILE A 450 -3.12 -33.69 -2.98
N ARG A 451 -2.77 -33.62 -4.27
CA ARG A 451 -1.77 -34.53 -4.85
C ARG A 451 -0.37 -34.27 -4.33
N ALA A 452 -0.03 -33.03 -4.02
CA ALA A 452 1.29 -32.64 -3.50
C ALA A 452 1.46 -32.94 -2.01
N ALA A 453 0.38 -32.97 -1.22
CA ALA A 453 0.38 -33.28 0.20
C ALA A 453 0.49 -34.80 0.46
#